data_cb6e1575ec0fb7d3a01fb851fc143c6e
#
_entry.id   cb6e1575ec0fb7d3a01fb851fc143c6e
#
_cell.length_a   1.000
_cell.length_b   1.000
_cell.length_c   1.000
_cell.angle_alpha   90.00
_cell.angle_beta   90.00
_cell.angle_gamma   90.00
#
_symmetry.space_group_name_H-M   'P 1'
#
loop_
_entity.id
_entity.type
_entity.pdbx_description
1 polymer ?
#
loop_
_entity_poly.entity_id
_entity_poly.type
_entity_poly.pdbx_seq_one_letter_code
_entity_poly.pdbx_strand_id
1 'polypeptide(L)'
;MNQIVWKDSYKIGVDFIDKEHKQLFSTMNKLLRISESEEKSEWACREGVKYLRNHTTEHFEHEEEYMKSINYSEYEIHKRLHDNFRKNTLPALEAEMELSQYSEEAVRHFLGVCIGWVVGHTQTEDQAIVGKTISKWVDIPHEEEKNALETAIIQLVREIFHLKAQMISEQYAGEDFGKVICCRFLYRGAKKERWEVTFVFEDRLLLNVI
;
A
#
# COMPACT_ATOMS: atom_id res chain seq x y z
N MET A 1 5.96 10.18 -13.59
CA MET A 1 5.83 9.98 -12.11
C MET A 1 7.19 10.11 -11.45
N ASN A 2 7.28 10.76 -10.28
CA ASN A 2 8.57 10.84 -9.57
C ASN A 2 8.98 9.46 -9.06
N GLN A 3 10.30 9.19 -9.02
CA GLN A 3 10.82 7.95 -8.47
C GLN A 3 10.48 7.84 -6.99
N ILE A 4 10.14 6.62 -6.56
CA ILE A 4 9.91 6.32 -5.15
C ILE A 4 11.27 6.22 -4.47
N VAL A 5 11.50 7.09 -3.48
CA VAL A 5 12.77 7.15 -2.77
C VAL A 5 12.66 6.33 -1.49
N TRP A 6 13.60 5.39 -1.30
CA TRP A 6 13.77 4.71 -0.02
C TRP A 6 14.15 5.73 1.08
N LYS A 7 13.45 5.67 2.21
CA LYS A 7 13.74 6.52 3.38
C LYS A 7 14.20 5.66 4.55
N ASP A 8 15.04 6.22 5.40
CA ASP A 8 15.49 5.50 6.61
C ASP A 8 14.35 5.20 7.59
N SER A 9 13.24 5.95 7.52
CA SER A 9 12.01 5.67 8.27
C SER A 9 11.31 4.36 7.89
N TYR A 10 11.65 3.77 6.73
CA TYR A 10 11.12 2.47 6.29
C TYR A 10 11.89 1.28 6.87
N LYS A 11 13.05 1.53 7.48
CA LYS A 11 13.85 0.44 8.07
C LYS A 11 13.19 -0.11 9.31
N ILE A 12 12.98 -1.41 9.34
CA ILE A 12 12.59 -2.11 10.56
C ILE A 12 13.80 -2.45 11.43
N GLY A 13 15.00 -2.55 10.84
CA GLY A 13 16.26 -2.85 11.53
C GLY A 13 16.62 -4.32 11.49
N VAL A 14 15.95 -5.11 10.65
CA VAL A 14 16.30 -6.49 10.33
C VAL A 14 16.93 -6.49 8.93
N ASP A 15 18.23 -6.66 8.86
CA ASP A 15 19.04 -6.37 7.66
C ASP A 15 18.54 -7.06 6.37
N PHE A 16 18.13 -8.32 6.46
CA PHE A 16 17.68 -9.03 5.27
C PHE A 16 16.30 -8.55 4.80
N ILE A 17 15.38 -8.25 5.72
CA ILE A 17 14.05 -7.69 5.42
C ILE A 17 14.22 -6.27 4.83
N ASP A 18 15.01 -5.42 5.47
CA ASP A 18 15.31 -4.07 4.98
C ASP A 18 15.93 -4.08 3.57
N LYS A 19 16.74 -5.09 3.26
CA LYS A 19 17.31 -5.30 1.92
C LYS A 19 16.24 -5.68 0.90
N GLU A 20 15.32 -6.57 1.27
CA GLU A 20 14.21 -7.00 0.40
C GLU A 20 13.23 -5.86 0.15
N HIS A 21 12.88 -5.07 1.16
CA HIS A 21 12.10 -3.84 0.98
C HIS A 21 12.74 -2.90 -0.05
N LYS A 22 14.03 -2.59 0.09
CA LYS A 22 14.75 -1.76 -0.90
C LYS A 22 14.68 -2.34 -2.30
N GLN A 23 14.72 -3.65 -2.42
CA GLN A 23 14.66 -4.35 -3.69
C GLN A 23 13.26 -4.24 -4.31
N LEU A 24 12.18 -4.31 -3.51
CA LEU A 24 10.81 -4.04 -3.96
C LEU A 24 10.68 -2.61 -4.50
N PHE A 25 11.17 -1.59 -3.77
CA PHE A 25 11.18 -0.20 -4.24
C PHE A 25 11.95 -0.03 -5.55
N SER A 26 13.12 -0.66 -5.66
CA SER A 26 13.92 -0.64 -6.89
C SER A 26 13.18 -1.26 -8.07
N THR A 27 12.47 -2.37 -7.83
CA THR A 27 11.70 -3.08 -8.87
C THR A 27 10.51 -2.25 -9.33
N MET A 28 9.77 -1.64 -8.42
CA MET A 28 8.67 -0.74 -8.75
C MET A 28 9.15 0.47 -9.58
N ASN A 29 10.30 1.05 -9.21
CA ASN A 29 10.90 2.14 -9.99
C ASN A 29 11.36 1.70 -11.40
N LYS A 30 11.82 0.46 -11.56
CA LYS A 30 12.16 -0.08 -12.89
C LYS A 30 10.92 -0.25 -13.75
N LEU A 31 9.85 -0.82 -13.18
CA LEU A 31 8.60 -1.01 -13.92
C LEU A 31 7.98 0.33 -14.32
N LEU A 32 8.04 1.33 -13.44
CA LEU A 32 7.60 2.69 -13.74
C LEU A 32 8.35 3.26 -14.95
N ARG A 33 9.68 3.16 -14.97
CA ARG A 33 10.48 3.63 -16.13
C ARG A 33 10.14 2.89 -17.41
N ILE A 34 9.91 1.59 -17.36
CA ILE A 34 9.49 0.81 -18.53
C ILE A 34 8.16 1.32 -19.05
N SER A 35 7.20 1.60 -18.17
CA SER A 35 5.86 2.07 -18.56
C SER A 35 5.85 3.45 -19.20
N GLU A 36 6.83 4.31 -18.88
CA GLU A 36 6.98 5.67 -19.39
C GLU A 36 7.92 5.77 -20.59
N SER A 37 8.59 4.68 -20.95
CA SER A 37 9.52 4.65 -22.09
C SER A 37 8.79 4.72 -23.43
N GLU A 38 9.33 5.45 -24.40
CA GLU A 38 8.85 5.45 -25.80
C GLU A 38 8.97 4.06 -26.45
N GLU A 39 9.92 3.23 -25.99
CA GLU A 39 10.11 1.86 -26.42
C GLU A 39 9.29 0.85 -25.57
N LYS A 40 8.25 1.31 -24.90
CA LYS A 40 7.39 0.48 -24.06
C LYS A 40 6.93 -0.76 -24.82
N SER A 41 7.22 -1.91 -24.23
CA SER A 41 6.76 -3.19 -24.73
C SER A 41 5.84 -3.84 -23.71
N GLU A 42 4.68 -4.31 -24.15
CA GLU A 42 3.75 -5.09 -23.32
C GLU A 42 4.48 -6.25 -22.63
N TRP A 43 5.34 -6.93 -23.37
CA TRP A 43 6.16 -8.02 -22.85
C TRP A 43 7.03 -7.57 -21.66
N ALA A 44 7.71 -6.43 -21.77
CA ALA A 44 8.56 -5.93 -20.70
C ALA A 44 7.75 -5.52 -19.45
N CYS A 45 6.56 -4.95 -19.63
CA CYS A 45 5.66 -4.66 -18.53
C CYS A 45 5.17 -5.95 -17.86
N ARG A 46 4.77 -6.95 -18.63
CA ARG A 46 4.32 -8.27 -18.16
C ARG A 46 5.39 -8.97 -17.32
N GLU A 47 6.63 -9.02 -17.82
CA GLU A 47 7.74 -9.63 -17.08
C GLU A 47 8.10 -8.83 -15.83
N GLY A 48 8.01 -7.51 -15.86
CA GLY A 48 8.24 -6.66 -14.71
C GLY A 48 7.19 -6.88 -13.59
N VAL A 49 5.91 -6.99 -13.96
CA VAL A 49 4.81 -7.32 -13.03
C VAL A 49 5.01 -8.69 -12.40
N LYS A 50 5.30 -9.69 -13.23
CA LYS A 50 5.58 -11.06 -12.77
C LYS A 50 6.77 -11.12 -11.82
N TYR A 51 7.84 -10.38 -12.12
CA TYR A 51 9.01 -10.31 -11.26
C TYR A 51 8.65 -9.66 -9.91
N LEU A 52 7.89 -8.54 -9.92
CA LEU A 52 7.45 -7.86 -8.70
C LEU A 52 6.59 -8.79 -7.85
N ARG A 53 5.62 -9.50 -8.44
CA ARG A 53 4.78 -10.47 -7.75
C ARG A 53 5.61 -11.55 -7.06
N ASN A 54 6.52 -12.19 -7.79
CA ASN A 54 7.32 -13.28 -7.27
C ASN A 54 8.18 -12.80 -6.09
N HIS A 55 8.84 -11.65 -6.27
CA HIS A 55 9.68 -11.08 -5.23
C HIS A 55 8.89 -10.64 -3.98
N THR A 56 7.67 -10.12 -4.16
CA THR A 56 6.77 -9.81 -3.04
C THR A 56 6.36 -11.08 -2.30
N THR A 57 6.07 -12.16 -3.02
CA THR A 57 5.68 -13.44 -2.41
C THR A 57 6.84 -14.06 -1.61
N GLU A 58 8.05 -14.08 -2.17
CA GLU A 58 9.25 -14.56 -1.50
C GLU A 58 9.56 -13.72 -0.24
N HIS A 59 9.45 -12.41 -0.33
CA HIS A 59 9.62 -11.52 0.81
C HIS A 59 8.63 -11.83 1.94
N PHE A 60 7.34 -12.01 1.64
CA PHE A 60 6.35 -12.38 2.65
C PHE A 60 6.67 -13.72 3.33
N GLU A 61 7.16 -14.70 2.58
CA GLU A 61 7.55 -16.00 3.14
C GLU A 61 8.73 -15.84 4.13
N HIS A 62 9.75 -15.08 3.75
CA HIS A 62 10.92 -14.84 4.61
C HIS A 62 10.55 -14.06 5.88
N GLU A 63 9.68 -13.06 5.76
CA GLU A 63 9.22 -12.28 6.89
C GLU A 63 8.32 -13.11 7.82
N GLU A 64 7.43 -13.94 7.26
CA GLU A 64 6.61 -14.89 8.02
C GLU A 64 7.47 -15.90 8.76
N GLU A 65 8.58 -16.39 8.18
CA GLU A 65 9.55 -17.25 8.86
C GLU A 65 10.27 -16.52 9.99
N TYR A 66 10.67 -15.27 9.76
CA TYR A 66 11.27 -14.43 10.80
C TYR A 66 10.31 -14.22 11.98
N MET A 67 9.07 -13.84 11.73
CA MET A 67 8.05 -13.65 12.77
C MET A 67 7.85 -14.92 13.62
N LYS A 68 7.81 -16.08 12.98
CA LYS A 68 7.74 -17.38 13.70
C LYS A 68 8.97 -17.61 14.56
N SER A 69 10.16 -17.29 14.04
CA SER A 69 11.43 -17.51 14.75
C SER A 69 11.54 -16.73 16.05
N ILE A 70 10.89 -15.55 16.10
CA ILE A 70 10.86 -14.68 17.29
C ILE A 70 9.59 -14.85 18.13
N ASN A 71 8.68 -15.78 17.76
CA ASN A 71 7.38 -16.00 18.40
C ASN A 71 6.54 -14.71 18.45
N TYR A 72 6.45 -13.98 17.32
CA TYR A 72 5.67 -12.75 17.22
C TYR A 72 4.19 -13.00 17.52
N SER A 73 3.63 -12.31 18.52
CA SER A 73 2.27 -12.56 19.02
C SER A 73 1.18 -12.31 17.96
N GLU A 74 1.37 -11.30 17.09
CA GLU A 74 0.40 -10.89 16.08
C GLU A 74 0.63 -11.57 14.70
N TYR A 75 1.42 -12.66 14.67
CA TYR A 75 1.76 -13.40 13.45
C TYR A 75 0.55 -13.73 12.58
N GLU A 76 -0.52 -14.25 13.17
CA GLU A 76 -1.72 -14.68 12.42
C GLU A 76 -2.46 -13.50 11.75
N ILE A 77 -2.43 -12.33 12.41
CA ILE A 77 -3.02 -11.11 11.89
C ILE A 77 -2.18 -10.60 10.73
N HIS A 78 -0.88 -10.46 10.94
CA HIS A 78 0.08 -10.00 9.94
C HIS A 78 0.05 -10.89 8.68
N LYS A 79 0.12 -12.21 8.88
CA LYS A 79 0.01 -13.18 7.78
C LYS A 79 -1.29 -13.03 6.98
N ARG A 80 -2.42 -12.70 7.61
CA ARG A 80 -3.69 -12.46 6.89
C ARG A 80 -3.61 -11.24 5.98
N LEU A 81 -2.85 -10.20 6.34
CA LEU A 81 -2.61 -9.05 5.47
C LEU A 81 -1.82 -9.44 4.24
N HIS A 82 -0.74 -10.20 4.41
CA HIS A 82 0.03 -10.79 3.31
C HIS A 82 -0.85 -11.68 2.41
N ASP A 83 -1.62 -12.58 3.02
CA ASP A 83 -2.51 -13.49 2.28
C ASP A 83 -3.55 -12.73 1.47
N ASN A 84 -4.13 -11.66 2.03
CA ASN A 84 -5.08 -10.82 1.31
C ASN A 84 -4.43 -10.11 0.11
N PHE A 85 -3.24 -9.58 0.29
CA PHE A 85 -2.51 -8.91 -0.79
C PHE A 85 -2.14 -9.89 -1.90
N ARG A 86 -1.47 -11.01 -1.57
CA ARG A 86 -1.00 -11.99 -2.57
C ARG A 86 -2.11 -12.80 -3.24
N LYS A 87 -3.26 -13.05 -2.57
CA LYS A 87 -4.34 -13.91 -3.08
C LYS A 87 -5.50 -13.13 -3.70
N ASN A 88 -5.71 -11.89 -3.31
CA ASN A 88 -6.84 -11.08 -3.77
C ASN A 88 -6.39 -9.82 -4.51
N THR A 89 -5.56 -8.99 -3.89
CA THR A 89 -5.20 -7.67 -4.45
C THR A 89 -4.32 -7.81 -5.68
N LEU A 90 -3.20 -8.52 -5.59
CA LEU A 90 -2.30 -8.70 -6.74
C LEU A 90 -2.96 -9.37 -7.93
N PRO A 91 -3.71 -10.49 -7.78
CA PRO A 91 -4.39 -11.11 -8.90
C PRO A 91 -5.44 -10.21 -9.57
N ALA A 92 -6.17 -9.40 -8.79
CA ALA A 92 -7.14 -8.45 -9.35
C ALA A 92 -6.46 -7.37 -10.19
N LEU A 93 -5.35 -6.82 -9.70
CA LEU A 93 -4.54 -5.83 -10.43
C LEU A 93 -3.89 -6.43 -11.68
N GLU A 94 -3.40 -7.66 -11.62
CA GLU A 94 -2.85 -8.37 -12.78
C GLU A 94 -3.91 -8.60 -13.85
N ALA A 95 -5.14 -8.99 -13.47
CA ALA A 95 -6.24 -9.14 -14.40
C ALA A 95 -6.61 -7.83 -15.08
N GLU A 96 -6.61 -6.71 -14.36
CA GLU A 96 -6.82 -5.37 -14.93
C GLU A 96 -5.71 -5.02 -15.95
N MET A 97 -4.46 -5.32 -15.61
CA MET A 97 -3.31 -5.13 -16.49
C MET A 97 -3.46 -5.90 -17.80
N GLU A 98 -3.84 -7.19 -17.72
CA GLU A 98 -4.07 -8.05 -18.90
C GLU A 98 -5.21 -7.51 -19.77
N LEU A 99 -6.36 -7.15 -19.16
CA LEU A 99 -7.52 -6.62 -19.88
C LEU A 99 -7.21 -5.30 -20.61
N SER A 100 -6.36 -4.48 -20.03
CA SER A 100 -5.95 -3.18 -20.59
C SER A 100 -4.76 -3.28 -21.56
N GLN A 101 -4.24 -4.48 -21.83
CA GLN A 101 -3.02 -4.72 -22.61
C GLN A 101 -1.84 -3.90 -22.08
N TYR A 102 -1.72 -3.82 -20.75
CA TYR A 102 -0.66 -3.07 -20.05
C TYR A 102 -0.62 -1.59 -20.44
N SER A 103 -1.79 -0.95 -20.57
CA SER A 103 -1.87 0.49 -20.81
C SER A 103 -1.08 1.27 -19.75
N GLU A 104 -0.64 2.47 -20.09
CA GLU A 104 0.11 3.32 -19.14
C GLU A 104 -0.71 3.60 -17.86
N GLU A 105 -2.01 3.85 -18.02
CA GLU A 105 -2.93 4.09 -16.91
C GLU A 105 -3.04 2.88 -15.98
N ALA A 106 -3.20 1.68 -16.54
CA ALA A 106 -3.27 0.45 -15.74
C ALA A 106 -1.95 0.15 -15.02
N VAL A 107 -0.80 0.37 -15.67
CA VAL A 107 0.51 0.23 -15.01
C VAL A 107 0.66 1.23 -13.87
N ARG A 108 0.25 2.47 -14.06
CA ARG A 108 0.27 3.49 -13.00
C ARG A 108 -0.65 3.13 -11.84
N HIS A 109 -1.86 2.64 -12.13
CA HIS A 109 -2.79 2.16 -11.10
C HIS A 109 -2.20 0.98 -10.32
N PHE A 110 -1.71 -0.04 -11.03
CA PHE A 110 -1.03 -1.18 -10.42
C PHE A 110 0.10 -0.76 -9.48
N LEU A 111 1.00 0.09 -9.98
CA LEU A 111 2.12 0.60 -9.18
C LEU A 111 1.65 1.45 -8.00
N GLY A 112 0.64 2.31 -8.19
CA GLY A 112 0.09 3.13 -7.12
C GLY A 112 -0.43 2.29 -5.95
N VAL A 113 -1.18 1.22 -6.24
CA VAL A 113 -1.68 0.29 -5.22
C VAL A 113 -0.54 -0.47 -4.54
N CYS A 114 0.40 -1.02 -5.32
CA CYS A 114 1.55 -1.75 -4.77
C CYS A 114 2.42 -0.87 -3.86
N ILE A 115 2.74 0.35 -4.30
CA ILE A 115 3.53 1.32 -3.53
C ILE A 115 2.81 1.70 -2.24
N GLY A 116 1.54 2.07 -2.35
CA GLY A 116 0.73 2.45 -1.20
C GLY A 116 0.66 1.34 -0.17
N TRP A 117 0.48 0.10 -0.62
CA TRP A 117 0.45 -1.06 0.25
C TRP A 117 1.81 -1.30 0.92
N VAL A 118 2.91 -1.39 0.14
CA VAL A 118 4.25 -1.64 0.68
C VAL A 118 4.67 -0.57 1.67
N VAL A 119 4.49 0.72 1.34
CA VAL A 119 4.85 1.82 2.24
C VAL A 119 4.00 1.79 3.51
N GLY A 120 2.69 1.64 3.38
CA GLY A 120 1.79 1.56 4.52
C GLY A 120 2.10 0.36 5.42
N HIS A 121 2.26 -0.82 4.84
CA HIS A 121 2.56 -2.06 5.54
C HIS A 121 3.89 -1.96 6.31
N THR A 122 4.97 -1.56 5.62
CA THR A 122 6.30 -1.41 6.22
C THR A 122 6.31 -0.41 7.38
N GLN A 123 5.58 0.69 7.27
CA GLN A 123 5.58 1.72 8.32
C GLN A 123 4.67 1.41 9.51
N THR A 124 3.77 0.46 9.37
CA THR A 124 2.85 0.08 10.44
C THR A 124 3.13 -1.33 10.94
N GLU A 125 2.85 -2.31 10.12
CA GLU A 125 2.84 -3.71 10.53
C GLU A 125 4.24 -4.30 10.69
N ASP A 126 5.15 -4.04 9.74
CA ASP A 126 6.51 -4.56 9.83
C ASP A 126 7.29 -3.91 10.98
N GLN A 127 7.08 -2.63 11.24
CA GLN A 127 7.67 -1.97 12.41
C GLN A 127 7.12 -2.50 13.74
N ALA A 128 5.90 -3.01 13.74
CA ALA A 128 5.32 -3.65 14.92
C ALA A 128 6.02 -4.98 15.27
N ILE A 129 6.54 -5.72 14.27
CA ILE A 129 7.30 -6.96 14.49
C ILE A 129 8.49 -6.73 15.44
N VAL A 130 9.14 -5.58 15.31
CA VAL A 130 10.33 -5.20 16.10
C VAL A 130 10.00 -4.25 17.26
N GLY A 131 8.72 -4.06 17.58
CA GLY A 131 8.25 -3.24 18.69
C GLY A 131 8.44 -1.73 18.53
N LYS A 132 8.65 -1.24 17.30
CA LYS A 132 8.76 0.20 17.02
C LYS A 132 7.40 0.89 16.94
N THR A 133 6.36 0.13 16.61
CA THR A 133 4.96 0.56 16.61
C THR A 133 4.11 -0.51 17.29
N ILE A 134 2.85 -0.20 17.53
CA ILE A 134 1.85 -1.19 17.93
C ILE A 134 1.05 -1.54 16.67
N SER A 135 0.86 -2.84 16.40
CA SER A 135 -0.01 -3.27 15.29
C SER A 135 -1.39 -2.62 15.46
N LYS A 136 -1.86 -1.95 14.42
CA LYS A 136 -3.15 -1.24 14.43
C LYS A 136 -4.36 -2.19 14.41
N TRP A 137 -4.14 -3.49 14.28
CA TRP A 137 -5.17 -4.51 14.19
C TRP A 137 -5.44 -5.23 15.51
N VAL A 138 -4.76 -4.83 16.59
CA VAL A 138 -5.10 -5.24 17.96
C VAL A 138 -6.45 -4.62 18.31
N ASP A 139 -7.31 -5.34 19.04
CA ASP A 139 -8.63 -4.88 19.49
C ASP A 139 -8.56 -3.53 20.23
N ILE A 140 -8.65 -2.45 19.46
CA ILE A 140 -8.65 -1.07 19.97
C ILE A 140 -10.13 -0.66 20.20
N PRO A 141 -10.47 0.02 21.29
CA PRO A 141 -11.80 0.58 21.48
C PRO A 141 -12.21 1.49 20.32
N HIS A 142 -13.47 1.44 19.91
CA HIS A 142 -13.99 2.08 18.70
C HIS A 142 -13.63 3.57 18.53
N GLU A 143 -13.60 4.33 19.60
CA GLU A 143 -13.18 5.74 19.60
C GLU A 143 -11.67 5.89 19.32
N GLU A 144 -10.86 4.96 19.82
CA GLU A 144 -9.42 4.96 19.56
C GLU A 144 -9.10 4.50 18.14
N GLU A 145 -9.88 3.54 17.57
CA GLU A 145 -9.77 3.13 16.18
C GLU A 145 -10.01 4.30 15.21
N LYS A 146 -11.04 5.11 15.49
CA LYS A 146 -11.36 6.29 14.68
C LYS A 146 -10.20 7.28 14.67
N ASN A 147 -9.67 7.62 15.84
CA ASN A 147 -8.56 8.54 15.98
C ASN A 147 -7.27 7.99 15.38
N ALA A 148 -7.04 6.68 15.48
CA ALA A 148 -5.90 6.00 14.88
C ALA A 148 -5.98 6.00 13.34
N LEU A 149 -7.16 5.75 12.78
CA LEU A 149 -7.41 5.80 11.34
C LEU A 149 -7.18 7.21 10.79
N GLU A 150 -7.74 8.23 11.44
CA GLU A 150 -7.56 9.63 11.09
C GLU A 150 -6.07 10.01 11.09
N THR A 151 -5.36 9.69 12.16
CA THR A 151 -3.94 9.95 12.31
C THR A 151 -3.14 9.25 11.21
N ALA A 152 -3.48 7.98 10.91
CA ALA A 152 -2.83 7.21 9.86
C ALA A 152 -3.04 7.82 8.47
N ILE A 153 -4.26 8.28 8.15
CA ILE A 153 -4.57 8.93 6.87
C ILE A 153 -3.79 10.23 6.73
N ILE A 154 -3.80 11.09 7.76
CA ILE A 154 -3.06 12.36 7.77
C ILE A 154 -1.56 12.12 7.58
N GLN A 155 -1.02 11.12 8.28
CA GLN A 155 0.39 10.74 8.16
C GLN A 155 0.73 10.21 6.77
N LEU A 156 -0.11 9.32 6.22
CA LEU A 156 0.04 8.76 4.88
C LEU A 156 0.03 9.85 3.81
N VAL A 157 -0.91 10.80 3.88
CA VAL A 157 -0.98 11.95 2.97
C VAL A 157 0.29 12.80 3.07
N ARG A 158 0.78 13.04 4.29
CA ARG A 158 2.03 13.79 4.49
C ARG A 158 3.24 13.07 3.90
N GLU A 159 3.36 11.78 4.10
CA GLU A 159 4.56 11.02 3.75
C GLU A 159 4.61 10.63 2.28
N ILE A 160 3.48 10.26 1.69
CA ILE A 160 3.41 9.86 0.28
C ILE A 160 3.33 11.09 -0.63
N PHE A 161 2.47 12.05 -0.28
CA PHE A 161 2.19 13.20 -1.15
C PHE A 161 2.93 14.46 -0.73
N HIS A 162 3.69 14.43 0.38
CA HIS A 162 4.37 15.61 0.97
C HIS A 162 3.42 16.78 1.23
N LEU A 163 2.13 16.51 1.40
CA LEU A 163 1.10 17.50 1.66
C LEU A 163 0.80 17.59 3.16
N LYS A 164 0.47 18.81 3.61
CA LYS A 164 -0.04 19.04 4.96
C LYS A 164 -1.55 18.78 4.92
N ALA A 165 -2.01 17.68 5.54
CA ALA A 165 -3.42 17.35 5.66
C ALA A 165 -3.97 17.81 7.01
N GLN A 166 -5.23 18.22 6.99
CA GLN A 166 -6.01 18.55 8.18
C GLN A 166 -7.42 18.01 7.98
N MET A 167 -7.96 17.34 8.99
CA MET A 167 -9.38 16.99 8.97
C MET A 167 -10.22 18.24 9.16
N ILE A 168 -11.20 18.44 8.29
CA ILE A 168 -12.15 19.56 8.32
C ILE A 168 -13.55 19.12 8.67
N SER A 169 -13.88 17.84 8.47
CA SER A 169 -15.17 17.25 8.80
C SER A 169 -15.05 15.74 8.97
N GLU A 170 -15.83 15.18 9.86
CA GLU A 170 -15.94 13.73 10.07
C GLU A 170 -16.96 13.06 9.14
N GLN A 171 -17.77 13.84 8.46
CA GLN A 171 -18.78 13.33 7.53
C GLN A 171 -18.71 14.08 6.21
N TYR A 172 -18.72 13.30 5.15
CA TYR A 172 -18.91 13.84 3.79
C TYR A 172 -20.41 14.09 3.59
N ALA A 173 -20.78 15.33 3.42
CA ALA A 173 -22.17 15.76 3.22
C ALA A 173 -22.55 15.89 1.73
N GLY A 174 -21.68 15.47 0.81
CA GLY A 174 -21.91 15.58 -0.63
C GLY A 174 -21.45 16.93 -1.20
N GLU A 175 -20.45 17.55 -0.58
CA GLU A 175 -19.85 18.78 -1.08
C GLU A 175 -19.34 18.56 -2.52
N ASP A 176 -19.57 19.54 -3.37
CA ASP A 176 -19.08 19.51 -4.75
C ASP A 176 -17.63 20.00 -4.80
N PHE A 177 -16.72 19.06 -4.94
CA PHE A 177 -15.29 19.33 -5.15
C PHE A 177 -14.91 19.35 -6.65
N GLY A 178 -15.89 19.38 -7.54
CA GLY A 178 -15.67 19.28 -8.97
C GLY A 178 -15.35 17.85 -9.40
N LYS A 179 -14.33 17.67 -10.24
CA LYS A 179 -13.92 16.34 -10.68
C LYS A 179 -13.16 15.62 -9.57
N VAL A 180 -13.66 14.48 -9.15
CA VAL A 180 -13.12 13.71 -8.03
C VAL A 180 -12.84 12.27 -8.41
N ILE A 181 -11.87 11.68 -7.74
CA ILE A 181 -11.60 10.23 -7.75
C ILE A 181 -12.07 9.69 -6.41
N CYS A 182 -12.97 8.70 -6.45
CA CYS A 182 -13.50 8.06 -5.26
C CYS A 182 -12.91 6.67 -5.11
N CYS A 183 -12.23 6.44 -3.98
CA CYS A 183 -11.78 5.11 -3.57
C CYS A 183 -12.66 4.63 -2.42
N ARG A 184 -13.39 3.52 -2.63
CA ARG A 184 -14.30 2.96 -1.64
C ARG A 184 -13.74 1.67 -1.09
N PHE A 185 -13.61 1.60 0.23
CA PHE A 185 -13.16 0.42 0.95
C PHE A 185 -14.30 -0.14 1.78
N LEU A 186 -14.54 -1.44 1.63
CA LEU A 186 -15.49 -2.17 2.45
C LEU A 186 -14.71 -2.97 3.49
N TYR A 187 -14.84 -2.59 4.75
CA TYR A 187 -14.22 -3.27 5.86
C TYR A 187 -15.25 -4.13 6.61
N ARG A 188 -14.81 -5.30 7.06
CA ARG A 188 -15.62 -6.18 7.90
C ARG A 188 -14.91 -6.36 9.23
N GLY A 189 -15.45 -5.76 10.28
CA GLY A 189 -14.93 -5.88 11.62
C GLY A 189 -15.01 -7.29 12.20
N ALA A 190 -14.29 -7.55 13.27
CA ALA A 190 -14.25 -8.85 13.96
C ALA A 190 -15.63 -9.29 14.46
N LYS A 191 -16.52 -8.38 14.79
CA LYS A 191 -17.92 -8.61 15.21
C LYS A 191 -18.90 -8.75 14.05
N LYS A 192 -18.41 -8.90 12.79
CA LYS A 192 -19.18 -8.98 11.54
C LYS A 192 -19.90 -7.69 11.13
N GLU A 193 -19.65 -6.57 11.79
CA GLU A 193 -20.10 -5.27 11.33
C GLU A 193 -19.44 -4.93 9.98
N ARG A 194 -20.17 -4.22 9.13
CA ARG A 194 -19.67 -3.71 7.85
C ARG A 194 -19.42 -2.22 7.97
N TRP A 195 -18.20 -1.83 7.62
CA TRP A 195 -17.82 -0.44 7.54
C TRP A 195 -17.53 -0.11 6.07
N GLU A 196 -17.95 1.06 5.67
CA GLU A 196 -17.61 1.61 4.36
C GLU A 196 -16.80 2.89 4.59
N VAL A 197 -15.57 2.90 4.09
CA VAL A 197 -14.71 4.08 4.10
C VAL A 197 -14.57 4.54 2.65
N THR A 198 -14.99 5.76 2.38
CA THR A 198 -14.85 6.36 1.07
C THR A 198 -13.86 7.50 1.14
N PHE A 199 -12.75 7.39 0.39
CA PHE A 199 -11.82 8.47 0.17
C PHE A 199 -12.24 9.21 -1.11
N VAL A 200 -12.43 10.51 -1.00
CA VAL A 200 -12.73 11.38 -2.13
C VAL A 200 -11.53 12.30 -2.32
N PHE A 201 -10.89 12.20 -3.48
CA PHE A 201 -9.76 13.04 -3.86
C PHE A 201 -10.19 14.00 -4.95
N GLU A 202 -9.93 15.29 -4.77
CA GLU A 202 -10.05 16.23 -5.86
C GLU A 202 -9.03 15.91 -6.96
N ASP A 203 -9.47 15.84 -8.24
CA ASP A 203 -8.60 15.50 -9.38
C ASP A 203 -7.35 16.40 -9.45
N ARG A 204 -7.50 17.69 -9.12
CA ARG A 204 -6.39 18.67 -9.06
C ARG A 204 -5.33 18.31 -8.01
N LEU A 205 -5.72 17.67 -6.91
CA LEU A 205 -4.76 17.25 -5.88
C LEU A 205 -3.78 16.24 -6.48
N LEU A 206 -4.29 15.28 -7.24
CA LEU A 206 -3.48 14.23 -7.87
C LEU A 206 -2.62 14.78 -9.00
N LEU A 207 -3.12 15.74 -9.79
CA LEU A 207 -2.34 16.39 -10.84
C LEU A 207 -1.16 17.23 -10.32
N ASN A 208 -1.23 17.73 -9.09
CA ASN A 208 -0.15 18.50 -8.47
C ASN A 208 0.86 17.65 -7.70
N VAL A 209 0.59 16.36 -7.52
CA VAL A 209 1.39 15.42 -6.71
C VAL A 209 2.07 14.37 -7.59
N ILE A 210 1.58 14.20 -8.81
CA ILE A 210 2.12 13.34 -9.85
C ILE A 210 2.89 14.19 -10.86
#